data_8ff3269eb67cd98439dd58eefabcf44c
#
_entry.id   8ff3269eb67cd98439dd58eefabcf44c
#
_cell.length_a   1.000
_cell.length_b   1.000
_cell.length_c   1.000
_cell.angle_alpha   90.00
_cell.angle_beta   90.00
_cell.angle_gamma   90.00
#
_symmetry.space_group_name_H-M   'P 1'
#
loop_
_entity.id
_entity.type
_entity.pdbx_description
1 polymer ?
#
loop_
_entity_poly.entity_id
_entity_poly.type
_entity_poly.pdbx_seq_one_letter_code
_entity_poly.pdbx_strand_id
1 'polypeptide(L)'
;ISVSVGKGMTEIFKELGVDYLIEGGQTMNPSTEDMLNAIAKVNAKTIYIFPNNKNIVLAANQARDLTEDKEIVVVPTKTIPQGITAMISYVPEKNSAENIEAMLQAIEHVKTGQITYAVRDTRIDDKEIHEGDMMGIGDHGILAVGKDRMEVAKETVAQMVDDESEVISIYYGADTEEAEAEELATALEEAYPDCDVEL
;
A
#
# COMPACT_ATOMS: atom_id res chain seq x y z
N ILE A 1 -13.17 6.95 -1.30
CA ILE A 1 -12.15 7.79 -0.64
C ILE A 1 -10.90 6.95 -0.45
N SER A 2 -9.73 7.46 -0.81
CA SER A 2 -8.45 6.79 -0.55
C SER A 2 -7.48 7.73 0.12
N VAL A 3 -6.64 7.18 1.01
CA VAL A 3 -5.50 7.90 1.58
C VAL A 3 -4.26 7.58 0.76
N SER A 4 -3.54 8.60 0.32
CA SER A 4 -2.30 8.42 -0.43
C SER A 4 -1.32 9.57 -0.19
N VAL A 5 -0.05 9.33 -0.50
CA VAL A 5 1.01 10.33 -0.48
C VAL A 5 1.79 10.27 -1.79
N GLY A 6 2.19 11.43 -2.25
CA GLY A 6 2.94 11.57 -3.50
C GLY A 6 2.05 11.68 -4.74
N LYS A 7 2.60 12.36 -5.74
CA LYS A 7 1.87 12.70 -6.97
C LYS A 7 1.52 11.47 -7.79
N GLY A 8 2.47 10.52 -7.96
CA GLY A 8 2.25 9.31 -8.75
C GLY A 8 1.14 8.43 -8.17
N MET A 9 1.15 8.17 -6.85
CA MET A 9 0.09 7.40 -6.19
C MET A 9 -1.27 8.09 -6.29
N THR A 10 -1.29 9.42 -6.18
CA THR A 10 -2.50 10.22 -6.35
C THR A 10 -3.08 10.08 -7.77
N GLU A 11 -2.23 10.06 -8.79
CA GLU A 11 -2.64 9.86 -10.18
C GLU A 11 -3.20 8.44 -10.40
N ILE A 12 -2.53 7.40 -9.90
CA ILE A 12 -3.01 6.01 -9.98
C ILE A 12 -4.40 5.88 -9.37
N PHE A 13 -4.63 6.37 -8.15
CA PHE A 13 -5.95 6.27 -7.52
C PHE A 13 -7.03 7.07 -8.26
N LYS A 14 -6.69 8.20 -8.88
CA LYS A 14 -7.62 8.95 -9.73
C LYS A 14 -7.99 8.17 -10.99
N GLU A 15 -7.02 7.55 -11.64
CA GLU A 15 -7.25 6.71 -12.82
C GLU A 15 -8.10 5.49 -12.49
N LEU A 16 -7.94 4.92 -11.29
CA LEU A 16 -8.81 3.86 -10.78
C LEU A 16 -10.22 4.33 -10.39
N GLY A 17 -10.52 5.63 -10.47
CA GLY A 17 -11.85 6.18 -10.24
C GLY A 17 -12.13 6.59 -8.79
N VAL A 18 -11.11 6.85 -7.98
CA VAL A 18 -11.31 7.38 -6.62
C VAL A 18 -11.84 8.81 -6.68
N ASP A 19 -12.98 9.06 -6.03
CA ASP A 19 -13.67 10.36 -6.03
C ASP A 19 -13.02 11.40 -5.14
N TYR A 20 -12.40 10.98 -4.04
CA TYR A 20 -11.76 11.88 -3.09
C TYR A 20 -10.48 11.26 -2.49
N LEU A 21 -9.41 12.04 -2.52
CA LEU A 21 -8.12 11.66 -1.97
C LEU A 21 -7.80 12.49 -0.73
N ILE A 22 -7.38 11.80 0.33
CA ILE A 22 -6.84 12.42 1.53
C ILE A 22 -5.32 12.27 1.48
N GLU A 23 -4.60 13.38 1.52
CA GLU A 23 -3.15 13.36 1.57
C GLU A 23 -2.65 12.95 2.95
N GLY A 24 -1.79 11.94 3.01
CA GLY A 24 -1.21 11.45 4.26
C GLY A 24 -0.79 9.99 4.19
N GLY A 25 -0.32 9.47 5.31
CA GLY A 25 -0.09 8.04 5.47
C GLY A 25 1.30 7.58 5.89
N GLN A 26 2.34 8.41 5.83
CA GLN A 26 3.68 8.04 6.33
C GLN A 26 4.03 8.80 7.62
N THR A 27 4.12 10.10 7.55
CA THR A 27 4.48 10.95 8.69
C THR A 27 3.32 11.76 9.24
N MET A 28 2.26 11.94 8.42
CA MET A 28 1.03 12.62 8.80
C MET A 28 -0.15 11.67 8.61
N ASN A 29 -0.64 11.11 9.70
CA ASN A 29 -1.84 10.29 9.68
C ASN A 29 -3.08 11.19 9.70
N PRO A 30 -3.97 11.11 8.71
CA PRO A 30 -5.26 11.79 8.75
C PRO A 30 -6.04 11.45 10.01
N SER A 31 -6.67 12.48 10.57
CA SER A 31 -7.53 12.34 11.75
C SER A 31 -8.93 11.83 11.38
N THR A 32 -9.72 11.47 12.39
CA THR A 32 -11.15 11.18 12.23
C THR A 32 -11.90 12.37 11.61
N GLU A 33 -11.52 13.60 11.97
CA GLU A 33 -12.11 14.82 11.42
C GLU A 33 -11.80 14.97 9.91
N ASP A 34 -10.57 14.65 9.49
CA ASP A 34 -10.21 14.67 8.07
C ASP A 34 -11.04 13.66 7.27
N MET A 35 -11.29 12.48 7.84
CA MET A 35 -12.17 11.46 7.24
C MET A 35 -13.61 11.96 7.13
N LEU A 36 -14.16 12.55 8.18
CA LEU A 36 -15.52 13.12 8.17
C LEU A 36 -15.65 14.24 7.15
N ASN A 37 -14.64 15.10 7.04
CA ASN A 37 -14.61 16.17 6.04
C ASN A 37 -14.58 15.62 4.61
N ALA A 38 -13.85 14.53 4.38
CA ALA A 38 -13.83 13.84 3.08
C ALA A 38 -15.19 13.19 2.76
N ILE A 39 -15.80 12.49 3.72
CA ILE A 39 -17.13 11.90 3.60
C ILE A 39 -18.17 12.95 3.23
N ALA A 40 -18.13 14.14 3.85
CA ALA A 40 -19.05 15.22 3.58
C ALA A 40 -18.94 15.76 2.14
N LYS A 41 -17.76 15.70 1.54
CA LYS A 41 -17.50 16.19 0.17
C LYS A 41 -17.90 15.20 -0.92
N VAL A 42 -18.05 13.92 -0.60
CA VAL A 42 -18.45 12.89 -1.57
C VAL A 42 -19.96 12.78 -1.61
N ASN A 43 -20.56 13.08 -2.76
CA ASN A 43 -22.01 12.97 -2.98
C ASN A 43 -22.42 11.56 -3.40
N ALA A 44 -22.38 10.63 -2.45
CA ALA A 44 -22.79 9.25 -2.65
C ALA A 44 -23.55 8.72 -1.42
N LYS A 45 -24.40 7.71 -1.61
CA LYS A 45 -25.09 7.02 -0.53
C LYS A 45 -24.19 6.00 0.16
N THR A 46 -23.36 5.31 -0.60
CA THR A 46 -22.37 4.33 -0.13
C THR A 46 -20.97 4.86 -0.46
N ILE A 47 -20.11 4.92 0.53
CA ILE A 47 -18.74 5.41 0.41
C ILE A 47 -17.78 4.34 0.91
N TYR A 48 -16.87 3.90 0.06
CA TYR A 48 -15.76 3.04 0.43
C TYR A 48 -14.56 3.89 0.84
N ILE A 49 -13.90 3.51 1.94
CA ILE A 49 -12.68 4.17 2.44
C ILE A 49 -11.53 3.18 2.44
N PHE A 50 -10.44 3.54 1.77
CA PHE A 50 -9.19 2.80 1.71
C PHE A 50 -8.12 3.55 2.51
N PRO A 51 -7.86 3.17 3.77
CA PRO A 51 -6.89 3.85 4.63
C PRO A 51 -5.44 3.71 4.16
N ASN A 52 -5.09 2.57 3.56
CA ASN A 52 -3.76 2.23 3.02
C ASN A 52 -2.61 2.33 4.04
N ASN A 53 -2.95 2.36 5.31
CA ASN A 53 -2.01 2.38 6.42
C ASN A 53 -2.70 1.84 7.68
N LYS A 54 -2.03 0.90 8.37
CA LYS A 54 -2.57 0.29 9.60
C LYS A 54 -2.93 1.29 10.69
N ASN A 55 -2.20 2.41 10.76
CA ASN A 55 -2.41 3.45 11.77
C ASN A 55 -3.62 4.33 11.47
N ILE A 56 -4.14 4.30 10.25
CA ILE A 56 -5.27 5.14 9.79
C ILE A 56 -6.59 4.37 9.87
N VAL A 57 -6.57 3.05 9.86
CA VAL A 57 -7.77 2.20 9.90
C VAL A 57 -8.70 2.56 11.07
N LEU A 58 -8.13 2.87 12.24
CA LEU A 58 -8.92 3.25 13.41
C LEU A 58 -9.67 4.56 13.17
N ALA A 59 -9.02 5.58 12.61
CA ALA A 59 -9.67 6.88 12.33
C ALA A 59 -10.79 6.73 11.29
N ALA A 60 -10.59 5.88 10.26
CA ALA A 60 -11.62 5.57 9.27
C ALA A 60 -12.83 4.86 9.91
N ASN A 61 -12.61 3.89 10.80
CA ASN A 61 -13.68 3.21 11.52
C ASN A 61 -14.45 4.17 12.45
N GLN A 62 -13.76 5.06 13.16
CA GLN A 62 -14.41 6.08 13.97
C GLN A 62 -15.26 7.03 13.14
N ALA A 63 -14.78 7.45 11.97
CA ALA A 63 -15.56 8.30 11.07
C ALA A 63 -16.80 7.57 10.52
N ARG A 64 -16.69 6.27 10.21
CA ARG A 64 -17.85 5.43 9.87
C ARG A 64 -18.88 5.44 10.98
N ASP A 65 -18.46 5.18 12.22
CA ASP A 65 -19.36 5.05 13.35
C ASP A 65 -20.05 6.38 13.74
N LEU A 66 -19.46 7.53 13.34
CA LEU A 66 -20.02 8.85 13.52
C LEU A 66 -20.88 9.34 12.33
N THR A 67 -20.93 8.62 11.23
CA THR A 67 -21.72 8.99 10.04
C THR A 67 -23.05 8.27 10.05
N GLU A 68 -24.15 9.01 10.10
CA GLU A 68 -25.51 8.46 10.21
C GLU A 68 -26.31 8.49 8.88
N ASP A 69 -25.95 9.40 7.99
CA ASP A 69 -26.71 9.72 6.76
C ASP A 69 -26.24 8.97 5.50
N LYS A 70 -25.13 8.23 5.61
CA LYS A 70 -24.51 7.48 4.51
C LYS A 70 -24.02 6.13 4.99
N GLU A 71 -24.01 5.16 4.09
CA GLU A 71 -23.34 3.89 4.32
C GLU A 71 -21.82 4.05 4.12
N ILE A 72 -21.04 3.86 5.16
CA ILE A 72 -19.58 3.92 5.09
C ILE A 72 -19.01 2.51 5.21
N VAL A 73 -18.28 2.10 4.18
CA VAL A 73 -17.60 0.80 4.11
C VAL A 73 -16.10 1.02 4.21
N VAL A 74 -15.51 0.68 5.34
CA VAL A 74 -14.05 0.74 5.52
C VAL A 74 -13.43 -0.56 5.04
N VAL A 75 -12.65 -0.50 3.96
CA VAL A 75 -11.82 -1.61 3.49
C VAL A 75 -10.49 -1.51 4.22
N PRO A 76 -10.13 -2.45 5.12
CA PRO A 76 -9.02 -2.26 6.06
C PRO A 76 -7.64 -2.46 5.40
N THR A 77 -7.39 -1.74 4.31
CA THR A 77 -6.13 -1.75 3.59
C THR A 77 -5.01 -1.15 4.45
N LYS A 78 -3.90 -1.85 4.56
CA LYS A 78 -2.76 -1.47 5.40
C LYS A 78 -1.60 -0.91 4.60
N THR A 79 -1.64 -1.07 3.29
CA THR A 79 -0.60 -0.65 2.34
C THR A 79 -1.23 -0.08 1.07
N ILE A 80 -0.49 0.71 0.32
CA ILE A 80 -0.93 1.26 -0.98
C ILE A 80 -1.23 0.14 -1.98
N PRO A 81 -0.39 -0.90 -2.16
CA PRO A 81 -0.72 -2.01 -3.05
C PRO A 81 -2.04 -2.71 -2.71
N GLN A 82 -2.35 -2.90 -1.42
CA GLN A 82 -3.65 -3.42 -1.00
C GLN A 82 -4.80 -2.50 -1.43
N GLY A 83 -4.62 -1.17 -1.32
CA GLY A 83 -5.61 -0.20 -1.77
C GLY A 83 -5.86 -0.25 -3.27
N ILE A 84 -4.81 -0.38 -4.06
CA ILE A 84 -4.89 -0.52 -5.52
C ILE A 84 -5.64 -1.81 -5.88
N THR A 85 -5.24 -2.94 -5.31
CA THR A 85 -5.88 -4.25 -5.55
C THR A 85 -7.35 -4.24 -5.16
N ALA A 86 -7.70 -3.65 -4.01
CA ALA A 86 -9.08 -3.49 -3.59
C ALA A 86 -9.90 -2.65 -4.58
N MET A 87 -9.35 -1.55 -5.09
CA MET A 87 -10.01 -0.72 -6.11
C MET A 87 -10.25 -1.47 -7.42
N ILE A 88 -9.26 -2.24 -7.88
CA ILE A 88 -9.39 -3.07 -9.10
C ILE A 88 -10.50 -4.13 -8.93
N SER A 89 -10.70 -4.62 -7.71
CA SER A 89 -11.72 -5.63 -7.39
C SER A 89 -13.14 -5.06 -7.23
N TYR A 90 -13.30 -3.74 -7.27
CA TYR A 90 -14.59 -3.08 -7.16
C TYR A 90 -15.44 -3.28 -8.42
N VAL A 91 -16.69 -3.67 -8.23
CA VAL A 91 -17.69 -3.84 -9.31
C VAL A 91 -18.91 -2.97 -9.02
N PRO A 92 -19.18 -1.92 -9.81
CA PRO A 92 -20.27 -0.96 -9.56
C PRO A 92 -21.66 -1.58 -9.46
N GLU A 93 -21.90 -2.68 -10.18
CA GLU A 93 -23.19 -3.38 -10.24
C GLU A 93 -23.49 -4.25 -9.01
N LYS A 94 -22.45 -4.53 -8.18
CA LYS A 94 -22.61 -5.31 -6.95
C LYS A 94 -22.98 -4.41 -5.77
N ASN A 95 -23.65 -4.99 -4.79
CA ASN A 95 -23.95 -4.30 -3.53
C ASN A 95 -22.69 -4.18 -2.64
N SER A 96 -22.81 -3.44 -1.53
CA SER A 96 -21.67 -3.19 -0.63
C SER A 96 -21.14 -4.47 0.02
N ALA A 97 -22.00 -5.43 0.36
CA ALA A 97 -21.59 -6.68 0.98
C ALA A 97 -20.78 -7.55 0.00
N GLU A 98 -21.21 -7.66 -1.25
CA GLU A 98 -20.51 -8.40 -2.29
C GLU A 98 -19.16 -7.75 -2.65
N ASN A 99 -19.11 -6.41 -2.71
CA ASN A 99 -17.88 -5.68 -2.99
C ASN A 99 -16.87 -5.80 -1.86
N ILE A 100 -17.28 -5.64 -0.59
CA ILE A 100 -16.36 -5.76 0.54
C ILE A 100 -15.79 -7.18 0.63
N GLU A 101 -16.58 -8.21 0.39
CA GLU A 101 -16.13 -9.59 0.37
C GLU A 101 -15.07 -9.81 -0.72
N ALA A 102 -15.31 -9.36 -1.94
CA ALA A 102 -14.35 -9.47 -3.04
C ALA A 102 -13.05 -8.71 -2.76
N MET A 103 -13.16 -7.48 -2.23
CA MET A 103 -11.99 -6.68 -1.86
C MET A 103 -11.17 -7.32 -0.74
N LEU A 104 -11.81 -7.86 0.30
CA LEU A 104 -11.13 -8.54 1.40
C LEU A 104 -10.38 -9.78 0.93
N GLN A 105 -11.01 -10.60 0.07
CA GLN A 105 -10.35 -11.75 -0.53
C GLN A 105 -9.15 -11.34 -1.38
N ALA A 106 -9.28 -10.29 -2.20
CA ALA A 106 -8.21 -9.84 -3.07
C ALA A 106 -7.00 -9.32 -2.28
N ILE A 107 -7.20 -8.54 -1.20
CA ILE A 107 -6.09 -7.98 -0.42
C ILE A 107 -5.36 -9.01 0.45
N GLU A 108 -5.96 -10.17 0.75
CA GLU A 108 -5.30 -11.24 1.48
C GLU A 108 -4.07 -11.81 0.74
N HIS A 109 -4.09 -11.77 -0.59
CA HIS A 109 -3.01 -12.27 -1.44
C HIS A 109 -1.92 -11.23 -1.72
N VAL A 110 -2.14 -9.97 -1.32
CA VAL A 110 -1.17 -8.88 -1.52
C VAL A 110 -0.08 -8.91 -0.46
N LYS A 111 1.14 -9.20 -0.87
CA LYS A 111 2.34 -9.08 -0.05
C LYS A 111 3.01 -7.74 -0.35
N THR A 112 3.38 -6.99 0.68
CA THR A 112 4.02 -5.67 0.51
C THR A 112 5.39 -5.65 1.16
N GLY A 113 6.41 -5.25 0.39
CA GLY A 113 7.75 -4.96 0.85
C GLY A 113 8.07 -3.47 0.69
N GLN A 114 8.76 -2.89 1.66
CA GLN A 114 9.25 -1.53 1.61
C GLN A 114 10.75 -1.52 1.76
N ILE A 115 11.45 -0.83 0.85
CA ILE A 115 12.88 -0.59 0.96
C ILE A 115 13.10 0.80 1.51
N THR A 116 13.79 0.90 2.64
CA THR A 116 14.08 2.15 3.32
C THR A 116 15.45 2.08 3.99
N TYR A 117 15.87 3.15 4.62
CA TYR A 117 17.15 3.20 5.34
C TYR A 117 16.94 3.42 6.85
N ALA A 118 17.86 2.91 7.64
CA ALA A 118 17.87 3.08 9.09
C ALA A 118 18.33 4.48 9.46
N VAL A 119 17.54 5.18 10.26
CA VAL A 119 17.86 6.54 10.76
C VAL A 119 18.67 6.53 12.06
N ARG A 120 18.93 5.37 12.62
CA ARG A 120 19.73 5.17 13.86
C ARG A 120 20.09 3.70 14.00
N ASP A 121 21.10 3.43 14.82
CA ASP A 121 21.45 2.08 15.23
C ASP A 121 20.29 1.46 16.02
N THR A 122 19.94 0.23 15.69
CA THR A 122 18.90 -0.53 16.37
C THR A 122 19.12 -2.02 16.23
N ARG A 123 18.38 -2.81 17.00
CA ARG A 123 18.34 -4.27 16.87
C ARG A 123 16.88 -4.72 16.83
N ILE A 124 16.52 -5.39 15.76
CA ILE A 124 15.16 -5.90 15.55
C ILE A 124 15.26 -7.34 15.07
N ASP A 125 14.51 -8.26 15.68
CA ASP A 125 14.46 -9.68 15.32
C ASP A 125 15.88 -10.32 15.22
N ASP A 126 16.74 -10.04 16.21
CA ASP A 126 18.14 -10.47 16.29
C ASP A 126 19.08 -9.94 15.17
N LYS A 127 18.61 -9.08 14.29
CA LYS A 127 19.41 -8.38 13.29
C LYS A 127 19.96 -7.08 13.89
N GLU A 128 21.28 -6.91 13.82
CA GLU A 128 21.94 -5.62 14.12
C GLU A 128 21.82 -4.72 12.88
N ILE A 129 21.31 -3.52 13.07
CA ILE A 129 21.05 -2.55 12.02
C ILE A 129 21.75 -1.26 12.41
N HIS A 130 22.63 -0.77 11.55
CA HIS A 130 23.34 0.47 11.77
C HIS A 130 22.69 1.63 11.01
N GLU A 131 22.89 2.83 11.52
CA GLU A 131 22.45 4.05 10.82
C GLU A 131 22.96 4.06 9.38
N GLY A 132 22.06 4.31 8.43
CA GLY A 132 22.32 4.30 6.99
C GLY A 132 22.26 2.91 6.32
N ASP A 133 22.04 1.83 7.08
CA ASP A 133 21.76 0.53 6.46
C ASP A 133 20.45 0.56 5.71
N MET A 134 20.40 -0.10 4.56
CA MET A 134 19.18 -0.36 3.83
C MET A 134 18.42 -1.52 4.48
N MET A 135 17.11 -1.39 4.55
CA MET A 135 16.21 -2.39 5.14
C MET A 135 15.08 -2.72 4.17
N GLY A 136 14.81 -3.99 4.00
CA GLY A 136 13.59 -4.50 3.40
C GLY A 136 12.59 -4.87 4.49
N ILE A 137 11.46 -4.17 4.56
CA ILE A 137 10.43 -4.38 5.57
C ILE A 137 9.22 -5.01 4.89
N GLY A 138 8.85 -6.21 5.31
CA GLY A 138 7.65 -6.91 4.86
C GLY A 138 6.47 -6.72 5.81
N ASP A 139 5.39 -7.44 5.54
CA ASP A 139 4.15 -7.36 6.32
C ASP A 139 4.33 -7.79 7.80
N HIS A 140 5.29 -8.65 8.08
CA HIS A 140 5.51 -9.24 9.41
C HIS A 140 6.85 -8.90 10.05
N GLY A 141 7.68 -8.08 9.43
CA GLY A 141 8.97 -7.70 10.00
C GLY A 141 10.03 -7.39 8.95
N ILE A 142 11.29 -7.39 9.39
CA ILE A 142 12.43 -7.09 8.53
C ILE A 142 12.86 -8.35 7.78
N LEU A 143 12.77 -8.30 6.46
CA LEU A 143 13.15 -9.37 5.55
C LEU A 143 14.65 -9.33 5.22
N ALA A 144 15.17 -8.16 4.88
CA ALA A 144 16.57 -7.99 4.47
C ALA A 144 17.22 -6.76 5.13
N VAL A 145 18.53 -6.81 5.34
CA VAL A 145 19.35 -5.68 5.81
C VAL A 145 20.68 -5.73 5.09
N GLY A 146 21.14 -4.59 4.57
CA GLY A 146 22.42 -4.50 3.87
C GLY A 146 22.85 -3.06 3.61
N LYS A 147 23.93 -2.88 2.87
CA LYS A 147 24.45 -1.56 2.51
C LYS A 147 23.98 -1.11 1.13
N ASP A 148 23.69 -2.05 0.27
CA ASP A 148 23.30 -1.82 -1.11
C ASP A 148 21.78 -1.93 -1.27
N ARG A 149 21.14 -0.90 -1.84
CA ARG A 149 19.69 -0.84 -2.02
C ARG A 149 19.18 -1.92 -2.96
N MET A 150 19.88 -2.13 -4.06
CA MET A 150 19.51 -3.10 -5.09
C MET A 150 19.51 -4.54 -4.54
N GLU A 151 20.58 -4.89 -3.82
CA GLU A 151 20.71 -6.22 -3.23
C GLU A 151 19.65 -6.45 -2.14
N VAL A 152 19.40 -5.45 -1.29
CA VAL A 152 18.34 -5.53 -0.27
C VAL A 152 16.96 -5.65 -0.90
N ALA A 153 16.70 -4.94 -2.02
CA ALA A 153 15.44 -5.06 -2.75
C ALA A 153 15.23 -6.47 -3.32
N LYS A 154 16.25 -7.02 -3.98
CA LYS A 154 16.22 -8.40 -4.53
C LYS A 154 16.00 -9.44 -3.43
N GLU A 155 16.73 -9.33 -2.31
CA GLU A 155 16.58 -10.24 -1.17
C GLU A 155 15.19 -10.14 -0.55
N THR A 156 14.64 -8.93 -0.45
CA THR A 156 13.28 -8.70 0.06
C THR A 156 12.26 -9.40 -0.82
N VAL A 157 12.33 -9.22 -2.14
CA VAL A 157 11.43 -9.89 -3.09
C VAL A 157 11.57 -11.40 -3.02
N ALA A 158 12.80 -11.92 -2.91
CA ALA A 158 13.06 -13.37 -2.81
C ALA A 158 12.38 -14.02 -1.58
N GLN A 159 12.16 -13.25 -0.51
CA GLN A 159 11.44 -13.75 0.66
C GLN A 159 9.91 -13.56 0.58
N MET A 160 9.43 -12.83 -0.41
CA MET A 160 8.00 -12.55 -0.61
C MET A 160 7.39 -13.43 -1.71
N VAL A 161 8.14 -13.70 -2.76
CA VAL A 161 7.67 -14.50 -3.91
C VAL A 161 7.52 -15.96 -3.51
N ASP A 162 6.42 -16.57 -3.94
CA ASP A 162 6.12 -18.00 -3.82
C ASP A 162 5.45 -18.53 -5.10
N ASP A 163 5.04 -19.80 -5.08
CA ASP A 163 4.44 -20.48 -6.24
C ASP A 163 3.06 -19.90 -6.65
N GLU A 164 2.45 -19.04 -5.83
CA GLU A 164 1.17 -18.37 -6.11
C GLU A 164 1.36 -16.94 -6.61
N SER A 165 2.60 -16.44 -6.67
CA SER A 165 2.92 -15.09 -7.10
C SER A 165 2.89 -14.99 -8.62
N GLU A 166 2.03 -14.11 -9.15
CA GLU A 166 1.86 -13.89 -10.59
C GLU A 166 2.37 -12.51 -11.04
N VAL A 167 2.32 -11.50 -10.17
CA VAL A 167 2.68 -10.11 -10.49
C VAL A 167 3.61 -9.54 -9.42
N ILE A 168 4.65 -8.85 -9.85
CA ILE A 168 5.55 -8.06 -9.02
C ILE A 168 5.43 -6.60 -9.45
N SER A 169 4.79 -5.76 -8.64
CA SER A 169 4.67 -4.33 -8.92
C SER A 169 5.71 -3.55 -8.12
N ILE A 170 6.46 -2.69 -8.79
CA ILE A 170 7.50 -1.84 -8.21
C ILE A 170 7.01 -0.40 -8.19
N TYR A 171 7.05 0.22 -7.02
CA TYR A 171 6.75 1.63 -6.85
C TYR A 171 7.99 2.33 -6.29
N TYR A 172 8.44 3.39 -6.95
CA TYR A 172 9.61 4.14 -6.49
C TYR A 172 9.24 5.58 -6.12
N GLY A 173 9.93 6.09 -5.11
CA GLY A 173 9.74 7.44 -4.59
C GLY A 173 10.65 8.46 -5.27
N ALA A 174 10.47 9.73 -4.90
CA ALA A 174 11.21 10.86 -5.46
C ALA A 174 12.74 10.79 -5.24
N ASP A 175 13.19 9.98 -4.28
CA ASP A 175 14.61 9.78 -3.96
C ASP A 175 15.27 8.63 -4.75
N THR A 176 14.52 8.05 -5.71
CA THR A 176 14.99 6.94 -6.56
C THR A 176 14.90 7.37 -8.02
N GLU A 177 15.99 7.24 -8.76
CA GLU A 177 16.00 7.49 -10.19
C GLU A 177 15.27 6.36 -10.94
N GLU A 178 14.52 6.73 -11.98
CA GLU A 178 13.77 5.78 -12.82
C GLU A 178 14.67 4.65 -13.35
N ALA A 179 15.88 4.98 -13.79
CA ALA A 179 16.84 4.00 -14.28
C ALA A 179 17.22 2.93 -13.23
N GLU A 180 17.28 3.29 -11.95
CA GLU A 180 17.53 2.34 -10.85
C GLU A 180 16.34 1.39 -10.65
N ALA A 181 15.12 1.92 -10.79
CA ALA A 181 13.90 1.13 -10.72
C ALA A 181 13.76 0.18 -11.92
N GLU A 182 14.10 0.64 -13.13
CA GLU A 182 14.15 -0.18 -14.35
C GLU A 182 15.19 -1.30 -14.26
N GLU A 183 16.37 -1.02 -13.66
CA GLU A 183 17.39 -2.05 -13.42
C GLU A 183 16.88 -3.14 -12.47
N LEU A 184 16.17 -2.76 -11.40
CA LEU A 184 15.54 -3.72 -10.50
C LEU A 184 14.47 -4.54 -11.23
N ALA A 185 13.59 -3.90 -12.02
CA ALA A 185 12.55 -4.58 -12.79
C ALA A 185 13.16 -5.63 -13.71
N THR A 186 14.18 -5.27 -14.49
CA THR A 186 14.89 -6.20 -15.38
C THR A 186 15.50 -7.38 -14.60
N ALA A 187 16.11 -7.12 -13.45
CA ALA A 187 16.70 -8.19 -12.64
C ALA A 187 15.63 -9.14 -12.06
N LEU A 188 14.44 -8.62 -11.72
CA LEU A 188 13.33 -9.43 -11.23
C LEU A 188 12.65 -10.23 -12.34
N GLU A 189 12.51 -9.68 -13.56
CA GLU A 189 12.04 -10.42 -14.75
C GLU A 189 12.93 -11.62 -15.06
N GLU A 190 14.25 -11.43 -14.95
CA GLU A 190 15.21 -12.54 -15.15
C GLU A 190 15.14 -13.60 -14.05
N ALA A 191 14.93 -13.16 -12.79
CA ALA A 191 14.89 -14.06 -11.63
C ALA A 191 13.56 -14.81 -11.50
N TYR A 192 12.46 -14.21 -11.94
CA TYR A 192 11.09 -14.71 -11.79
C TYR A 192 10.34 -14.70 -13.14
N PRO A 193 10.73 -15.54 -14.10
CA PRO A 193 10.19 -15.54 -15.46
C PRO A 193 8.70 -15.91 -15.54
N ASP A 194 8.14 -16.45 -14.48
CA ASP A 194 6.71 -16.80 -14.36
C ASP A 194 5.87 -15.67 -13.77
N CYS A 195 6.50 -14.54 -13.36
CA CYS A 195 5.82 -13.36 -12.86
C CYS A 195 5.88 -12.23 -13.88
N ASP A 196 4.76 -11.51 -14.03
CA ASP A 196 4.76 -10.22 -14.72
C ASP A 196 5.34 -9.15 -13.79
N VAL A 197 6.34 -8.41 -14.26
CA VAL A 197 6.97 -7.31 -13.49
C VAL A 197 6.49 -5.97 -14.04
N GLU A 198 5.91 -5.16 -13.16
CA GLU A 198 5.35 -3.83 -13.49
C GLU A 198 6.10 -2.73 -12.73
N LEU A 199 6.34 -1.58 -13.39
CA LEU A 199 6.99 -0.40 -12.83
C LEU A 199 6.06 0.81 -12.84
#